data_442b592d2e560169f9f488e2e8c56f8c
#
_entry.id   442b592d2e560169f9f488e2e8c56f8c
#
_cell.length_a   1.000
_cell.length_b   1.000
_cell.length_c   1.000
_cell.angle_alpha   90.00
_cell.angle_beta   90.00
_cell.angle_gamma   90.00
#
_symmetry.space_group_name_H-M   'P 1'
#
loop_
_entity.id
_entity.type
_entity.pdbx_description
1 polymer ?
#
loop_
_entity_poly.entity_id
_entity_poly.type
_entity_poly.pdbx_seq_one_letter_code
_entity_poly.pdbx_strand_id
1 'polypeptide(L)'
;MVYVLVFLAVWAVGLAATPVAQQISRRWQIVARPGGRRQHQGDIPKLGGLPLLAALLVGVLLVYWLMPPLQPADALRLRGVVLGTLVITLGGFVDDRWELAPIPQFTIQAVGALIAMSHTIFIEVFSNPLPAPGLWNMPPLSWVFSYDAATGLVWVWRPLALLLTLLWMMGMINAVNWLDGLDGLAAGVCAIAALLFAWHSHTLGQQTVALFPLILAAALLGFLPFNFAPARIFLGTGGAYLLGYQMATLSILSPAKLSTALLVLAVPILDGAWLVISRWRRGRNPLQGGRDHLHFRLSDGGMPTRQIVVGYYVVTAVFGLIAVLIPSRSLKVLLWLLLYTLVFLLLVWLSKRKLPADA
;
A
#
# COMPACT_ATOMS: atom_id res chain seq x y z
N MET A 1 11.65 24.75 3.88
CA MET A 1 10.41 25.56 3.94
C MET A 1 9.28 24.93 3.14
N VAL A 2 9.46 24.59 1.84
CA VAL A 2 8.39 24.00 0.99
C VAL A 2 7.81 22.69 1.55
N TYR A 3 8.65 21.75 2.01
CA TYR A 3 8.17 20.48 2.60
C TYR A 3 7.21 20.69 3.77
N VAL A 4 7.54 21.62 4.67
CA VAL A 4 6.68 21.91 5.86
C VAL A 4 5.37 22.55 5.42
N LEU A 5 5.42 23.49 4.48
CA LEU A 5 4.24 24.17 3.96
C LEU A 5 3.29 23.19 3.28
N VAL A 6 3.81 22.35 2.37
CA VAL A 6 3.02 21.32 1.68
C VAL A 6 2.43 20.33 2.69
N PHE A 7 3.25 19.86 3.64
CA PHE A 7 2.78 18.92 4.67
C PHE A 7 1.62 19.52 5.48
N LEU A 8 1.80 20.71 6.02
CA LEU A 8 0.77 21.35 6.87
C LEU A 8 -0.51 21.66 6.09
N ALA A 9 -0.40 22.13 4.84
CA ALA A 9 -1.55 22.42 4.00
C ALA A 9 -2.33 21.13 3.69
N VAL A 10 -1.67 20.06 3.27
CA VAL A 10 -2.30 18.77 2.96
C VAL A 10 -2.89 18.12 4.20
N TRP A 11 -2.18 18.17 5.33
CA TRP A 11 -2.67 17.68 6.62
C TRP A 11 -3.97 18.41 7.02
N ALA A 12 -3.98 19.74 6.91
CA ALA A 12 -5.16 20.55 7.23
C ALA A 12 -6.35 20.24 6.32
N VAL A 13 -6.11 20.01 5.01
CA VAL A 13 -7.16 19.58 4.07
C VAL A 13 -7.70 18.21 4.46
N GLY A 14 -6.83 17.22 4.75
CA GLY A 14 -7.24 15.88 5.21
C GLY A 14 -8.10 15.95 6.47
N LEU A 15 -7.69 16.77 7.45
CA LEU A 15 -8.39 16.98 8.69
C LEU A 15 -9.78 17.63 8.47
N ALA A 16 -9.83 18.70 7.66
CA ALA A 16 -11.06 19.45 7.41
C ALA A 16 -12.04 18.74 6.47
N ALA A 17 -11.54 18.02 5.46
CA ALA A 17 -12.37 17.30 4.49
C ALA A 17 -13.02 16.03 5.09
N THR A 18 -12.44 15.45 6.15
CA THR A 18 -12.97 14.21 6.74
C THR A 18 -14.38 14.36 7.33
N PRO A 19 -14.72 15.39 8.14
CA PRO A 19 -16.08 15.62 8.60
C PRO A 19 -17.08 15.85 7.44
N VAL A 20 -16.64 16.52 6.38
CA VAL A 20 -17.47 16.73 5.17
C VAL A 20 -17.75 15.38 4.48
N ALA A 21 -16.74 14.53 4.33
CA ALA A 21 -16.91 13.19 3.79
C ALA A 21 -17.86 12.32 4.64
N GLN A 22 -17.83 12.44 5.96
CA GLN A 22 -18.79 11.78 6.85
C GLN A 22 -20.24 12.21 6.56
N GLN A 23 -20.48 13.51 6.38
CA GLN A 23 -21.81 14.05 6.07
C GLN A 23 -22.30 13.56 4.69
N ILE A 24 -21.44 13.63 3.66
CA ILE A 24 -21.74 13.15 2.32
C ILE A 24 -22.06 11.66 2.35
N SER A 25 -21.24 10.86 3.02
CA SER A 25 -21.41 9.41 3.15
C SER A 25 -22.76 9.04 3.80
N ARG A 26 -23.14 9.75 4.87
CA ARG A 26 -24.45 9.57 5.51
C ARG A 26 -25.60 10.01 4.61
N ARG A 27 -25.49 11.15 3.92
CA ARG A 27 -26.51 11.66 3.00
C ARG A 27 -26.76 10.70 1.82
N TRP A 28 -25.70 10.09 1.31
CA TRP A 28 -25.79 9.14 0.18
C TRP A 28 -26.02 7.69 0.64
N GLN A 29 -26.18 7.46 1.96
CA GLN A 29 -26.39 6.14 2.54
C GLN A 29 -25.24 5.15 2.19
N ILE A 30 -24.02 5.65 1.99
CA ILE A 30 -22.82 4.84 1.80
C ILE A 30 -22.20 4.59 3.17
N VAL A 31 -22.82 3.68 3.93
CA VAL A 31 -22.45 3.38 5.30
C VAL A 31 -22.21 1.88 5.48
N ALA A 32 -21.30 1.52 6.38
CA ALA A 32 -21.14 0.16 6.84
C ALA A 32 -22.20 -0.11 7.91
N ARG A 33 -23.04 -1.13 7.68
CA ARG A 33 -24.03 -1.61 8.64
C ARG A 33 -23.44 -2.78 9.43
N PRO A 34 -23.76 -2.89 10.73
CA PRO A 34 -23.37 -4.05 11.53
C PRO A 34 -23.91 -5.34 10.93
N GLY A 35 -23.11 -6.40 10.96
CA GLY A 35 -23.54 -7.73 10.49
C GLY A 35 -22.42 -8.53 9.82
N GLY A 36 -22.50 -9.84 9.89
CA GLY A 36 -21.50 -10.75 9.33
C GLY A 36 -20.08 -10.48 9.86
N ARG A 37 -19.17 -10.05 8.99
CA ARG A 37 -17.78 -9.75 9.36
C ARG A 37 -17.59 -8.45 10.14
N ARG A 38 -18.59 -7.55 10.15
CA ARG A 38 -18.52 -6.20 10.72
C ARG A 38 -19.03 -6.20 12.16
N GLN A 39 -18.10 -6.11 13.12
CA GLN A 39 -18.38 -6.15 14.57
C GLN A 39 -18.34 -4.74 15.20
N HIS A 40 -19.00 -3.75 14.58
CA HIS A 40 -19.14 -2.39 15.11
C HIS A 40 -20.58 -2.08 15.48
N GLN A 41 -20.78 -1.07 16.34
CA GLN A 41 -22.11 -0.58 16.72
C GLN A 41 -22.50 0.61 15.84
N GLY A 42 -23.74 0.58 15.33
CA GLY A 42 -24.30 1.65 14.50
C GLY A 42 -23.74 1.75 13.08
N ASP A 43 -24.29 2.66 12.29
CA ASP A 43 -23.92 2.91 10.89
C ASP A 43 -22.69 3.82 10.83
N ILE A 44 -21.56 3.29 10.29
CA ILE A 44 -20.31 4.04 10.15
C ILE A 44 -20.13 4.46 8.68
N PRO A 45 -19.89 5.76 8.38
CA PRO A 45 -19.57 6.24 7.04
C PRO A 45 -18.39 5.51 6.39
N LYS A 46 -18.44 5.23 5.06
CA LYS A 46 -17.43 4.44 4.32
C LYS A 46 -16.63 5.25 3.28
N LEU A 47 -16.82 6.56 3.15
CA LEU A 47 -16.16 7.38 2.12
C LEU A 47 -14.83 8.00 2.60
N GLY A 48 -14.02 7.27 3.36
CA GLY A 48 -12.71 7.75 3.82
C GLY A 48 -11.71 8.02 2.69
N GLY A 49 -11.89 7.41 1.53
CA GLY A 49 -11.10 7.74 0.34
C GLY A 49 -11.32 9.15 -0.19
N LEU A 50 -12.49 9.77 0.07
CA LEU A 50 -12.81 11.10 -0.45
C LEU A 50 -11.91 12.21 0.13
N PRO A 51 -11.74 12.35 1.48
CA PRO A 51 -10.84 13.33 2.05
C PRO A 51 -9.37 13.08 1.67
N LEU A 52 -8.96 11.81 1.53
CA LEU A 52 -7.62 11.47 1.08
C LEU A 52 -7.38 11.92 -0.36
N LEU A 53 -8.33 11.65 -1.26
CA LEU A 53 -8.24 12.10 -2.65
C LEU A 53 -8.17 13.62 -2.74
N ALA A 54 -9.03 14.33 -2.02
CA ALA A 54 -9.04 15.80 -1.99
C ALA A 54 -7.69 16.36 -1.49
N ALA A 55 -7.16 15.82 -0.39
CA ALA A 55 -5.88 16.23 0.17
C ALA A 55 -4.71 15.93 -0.79
N LEU A 56 -4.71 14.77 -1.46
CA LEU A 56 -3.69 14.42 -2.47
C LEU A 56 -3.73 15.37 -3.66
N LEU A 57 -4.91 15.69 -4.19
CA LEU A 57 -5.04 16.62 -5.33
C LEU A 57 -4.56 18.02 -4.97
N VAL A 58 -4.92 18.53 -3.78
CA VAL A 58 -4.40 19.83 -3.30
C VAL A 58 -2.88 19.78 -3.15
N GLY A 59 -2.33 18.68 -2.58
CA GLY A 59 -0.89 18.52 -2.43
C GLY A 59 -0.15 18.49 -3.76
N VAL A 60 -0.68 17.77 -4.76
CA VAL A 60 -0.11 17.75 -6.11
C VAL A 60 -0.15 19.12 -6.77
N LEU A 61 -1.25 19.86 -6.65
CA LEU A 61 -1.37 21.21 -7.17
C LEU A 61 -0.36 22.16 -6.52
N LEU A 62 -0.19 22.07 -5.20
CA LEU A 62 0.81 22.89 -4.48
C LEU A 62 2.23 22.55 -4.93
N VAL A 63 2.57 21.27 -5.09
CA VAL A 63 3.89 20.86 -5.58
C VAL A 63 4.10 21.34 -7.01
N TYR A 64 3.12 21.18 -7.89
CA TYR A 64 3.21 21.66 -9.28
C TYR A 64 3.44 23.17 -9.35
N TRP A 65 2.85 23.95 -8.43
CA TRP A 65 3.00 25.40 -8.37
C TRP A 65 4.30 25.86 -7.71
N LEU A 66 4.75 25.18 -6.63
CA LEU A 66 5.92 25.58 -5.84
C LEU A 66 7.23 24.96 -6.34
N MET A 67 7.19 23.74 -6.88
CA MET A 67 8.33 22.96 -7.36
C MET A 67 7.94 22.15 -8.61
N PRO A 68 7.68 22.82 -9.74
CA PRO A 68 7.27 22.14 -10.96
C PRO A 68 8.32 21.11 -11.38
N PRO A 69 7.90 19.97 -11.95
CA PRO A 69 8.83 18.95 -12.42
C PRO A 69 9.76 19.53 -13.50
N LEU A 70 11.06 19.44 -13.24
CA LEU A 70 12.08 19.98 -14.15
C LEU A 70 12.27 19.11 -15.40
N GLN A 71 11.94 17.80 -15.28
CA GLN A 71 12.08 16.85 -16.37
C GLN A 71 10.71 16.44 -16.93
N PRO A 72 10.54 16.39 -18.27
CA PRO A 72 9.29 15.93 -18.89
C PRO A 72 8.87 14.53 -18.45
N ALA A 73 9.84 13.63 -18.18
CA ALA A 73 9.59 12.29 -17.69
C ALA A 73 8.90 12.27 -16.31
N ASP A 74 9.30 13.16 -15.41
CA ASP A 74 8.69 13.25 -14.07
C ASP A 74 7.27 13.83 -14.14
N ALA A 75 7.05 14.80 -15.05
CA ALA A 75 5.71 15.32 -15.32
C ALA A 75 4.78 14.23 -15.89
N LEU A 76 5.30 13.39 -16.80
CA LEU A 76 4.55 12.26 -17.35
C LEU A 76 4.18 11.24 -16.26
N ARG A 77 5.14 10.84 -15.42
CA ARG A 77 4.92 9.94 -14.28
C ARG A 77 3.90 10.50 -13.30
N LEU A 78 4.00 11.79 -12.97
CA LEU A 78 3.04 12.45 -12.10
C LEU A 78 1.61 12.39 -12.64
N ARG A 79 1.42 12.62 -13.94
CA ARG A 79 0.12 12.44 -14.60
C ARG A 79 -0.42 11.03 -14.44
N GLY A 80 0.43 10.01 -14.63
CA GLY A 80 0.05 8.61 -14.44
C GLY A 80 -0.39 8.31 -12.99
N VAL A 81 0.36 8.82 -12.00
CA VAL A 81 -0.02 8.69 -10.58
C VAL A 81 -1.38 9.34 -10.33
N VAL A 82 -1.61 10.57 -10.78
CA VAL A 82 -2.86 11.30 -10.52
C VAL A 82 -4.05 10.63 -11.24
N LEU A 83 -3.92 10.35 -12.53
CA LEU A 83 -5.01 9.75 -13.32
C LEU A 83 -5.38 8.35 -12.80
N GLY A 84 -4.38 7.52 -12.51
CA GLY A 84 -4.62 6.22 -11.94
C GLY A 84 -5.26 6.31 -10.54
N THR A 85 -4.81 7.25 -9.70
CA THR A 85 -5.44 7.48 -8.38
C THR A 85 -6.91 7.85 -8.52
N LEU A 86 -7.26 8.72 -9.45
CA LEU A 86 -8.65 9.11 -9.73
C LEU A 86 -9.48 7.89 -10.12
N VAL A 87 -9.03 7.12 -11.12
CA VAL A 87 -9.76 5.96 -11.63
C VAL A 87 -9.95 4.89 -10.56
N ILE A 88 -8.89 4.56 -9.83
CA ILE A 88 -8.92 3.54 -8.75
C ILE A 88 -9.86 3.98 -7.62
N THR A 89 -9.78 5.24 -7.20
CA THR A 89 -10.60 5.76 -6.10
C THR A 89 -12.07 5.82 -6.48
N LEU A 90 -12.38 6.32 -7.68
CA LEU A 90 -13.75 6.37 -8.18
C LEU A 90 -14.33 4.95 -8.36
N GLY A 91 -13.54 4.03 -8.92
CA GLY A 91 -13.94 2.62 -9.02
C GLY A 91 -14.19 1.98 -7.65
N GLY A 92 -13.37 2.30 -6.65
CA GLY A 92 -13.59 1.85 -5.28
C GLY A 92 -14.83 2.47 -4.62
N PHE A 93 -15.19 3.72 -4.95
CA PHE A 93 -16.47 4.30 -4.50
C PHE A 93 -17.69 3.61 -5.14
N VAL A 94 -17.56 3.17 -6.39
CA VAL A 94 -18.56 2.32 -7.04
C VAL A 94 -18.71 1.01 -6.26
N ASP A 95 -17.62 0.37 -5.87
CA ASP A 95 -17.64 -0.83 -5.03
C ASP A 95 -18.24 -0.56 -3.64
N ASP A 96 -17.90 0.55 -3.00
CA ASP A 96 -18.46 0.94 -1.69
C ASP A 96 -19.98 1.10 -1.72
N ARG A 97 -20.55 1.46 -2.89
CA ARG A 97 -21.99 1.68 -3.07
C ARG A 97 -22.74 0.43 -3.49
N TRP A 98 -22.13 -0.42 -4.36
CA TRP A 98 -22.83 -1.53 -5.00
C TRP A 98 -22.28 -2.92 -4.69
N GLU A 99 -21.22 -3.01 -3.89
CA GLU A 99 -20.56 -4.27 -3.49
C GLU A 99 -20.27 -5.15 -4.72
N LEU A 100 -19.36 -4.72 -5.58
CA LEU A 100 -19.06 -5.35 -6.87
C LEU A 100 -18.57 -6.79 -6.71
N ALA A 101 -18.85 -7.63 -7.68
CA ALA A 101 -18.24 -8.95 -7.82
C ALA A 101 -16.72 -8.83 -8.05
N PRO A 102 -15.92 -9.90 -7.79
CA PRO A 102 -14.46 -9.85 -7.91
C PRO A 102 -13.95 -9.40 -9.29
N ILE A 103 -14.58 -9.84 -10.39
CA ILE A 103 -14.11 -9.53 -11.75
C ILE A 103 -14.12 -8.01 -12.02
N PRO A 104 -15.20 -7.26 -11.83
CA PRO A 104 -15.18 -5.79 -11.92
C PRO A 104 -14.15 -5.12 -11.03
N GLN A 105 -13.96 -5.61 -9.80
CA GLN A 105 -12.94 -5.08 -8.89
C GLN A 105 -11.53 -5.23 -9.48
N PHE A 106 -11.17 -6.42 -9.98
CA PHE A 106 -9.88 -6.65 -10.64
C PHE A 106 -9.73 -5.85 -11.94
N THR A 107 -10.83 -5.64 -12.70
CA THR A 107 -10.81 -4.80 -13.90
C THR A 107 -10.46 -3.35 -13.57
N ILE A 108 -11.06 -2.77 -12.53
CA ILE A 108 -10.74 -1.42 -12.05
C ILE A 108 -9.25 -1.32 -11.67
N GLN A 109 -8.74 -2.31 -10.93
CA GLN A 109 -7.33 -2.36 -10.52
C GLN A 109 -6.39 -2.48 -11.73
N ALA A 110 -6.72 -3.33 -12.70
CA ALA A 110 -5.94 -3.49 -13.91
C ALA A 110 -5.91 -2.21 -14.76
N VAL A 111 -7.05 -1.52 -14.90
CA VAL A 111 -7.11 -0.23 -15.62
C VAL A 111 -6.23 0.82 -14.93
N GLY A 112 -6.27 0.92 -13.61
CA GLY A 112 -5.36 1.81 -12.86
C GLY A 112 -3.89 1.47 -13.08
N ALA A 113 -3.53 0.19 -13.05
CA ALA A 113 -2.17 -0.27 -13.32
C ALA A 113 -1.73 0.04 -14.76
N LEU A 114 -2.59 -0.18 -15.76
CA LEU A 114 -2.32 0.15 -17.16
C LEU A 114 -2.13 1.65 -17.38
N ILE A 115 -2.89 2.50 -16.68
CA ILE A 115 -2.68 3.95 -16.69
C ILE A 115 -1.27 4.30 -16.16
N ALA A 116 -0.84 3.74 -15.04
CA ALA A 116 0.51 3.95 -14.52
C ALA A 116 1.57 3.52 -15.52
N MET A 117 1.42 2.31 -16.08
CA MET A 117 2.36 1.73 -17.04
C MET A 117 2.45 2.54 -18.33
N SER A 118 1.34 3.08 -18.86
CA SER A 118 1.31 3.96 -20.03
C SER A 118 2.04 5.29 -19.79
N HIS A 119 2.21 5.67 -18.52
CA HIS A 119 2.95 6.83 -18.07
C HIS A 119 4.35 6.49 -17.53
N THR A 120 4.94 5.42 -18.03
CA THR A 120 6.32 4.97 -17.72
C THR A 120 6.57 4.59 -16.24
N ILE A 121 5.53 4.16 -15.52
CA ILE A 121 5.67 3.65 -14.15
C ILE A 121 5.63 2.12 -14.22
N PHE A 122 6.78 1.48 -14.33
CA PHE A 122 6.91 0.02 -14.34
C PHE A 122 8.27 -0.46 -13.83
N ILE A 123 8.33 -1.71 -13.38
CA ILE A 123 9.52 -2.35 -12.80
C ILE A 123 10.42 -2.83 -13.95
N GLU A 124 11.22 -1.93 -14.51
CA GLU A 124 12.17 -2.25 -15.59
C GLU A 124 13.56 -2.60 -15.07
N VAL A 125 13.90 -2.07 -13.90
CA VAL A 125 15.23 -2.21 -13.32
C VAL A 125 15.15 -2.33 -11.80
N PHE A 126 16.02 -3.14 -11.22
CA PHE A 126 16.21 -3.21 -9.77
C PHE A 126 17.68 -3.35 -9.40
N SER A 127 18.04 -2.93 -8.20
CA SER A 127 19.41 -3.12 -7.67
C SER A 127 19.65 -4.60 -7.40
N ASN A 128 20.77 -5.15 -7.89
CA ASN A 128 21.10 -6.55 -7.64
C ASN A 128 21.13 -6.86 -6.13
N PRO A 129 20.25 -7.74 -5.62
CA PRO A 129 20.20 -8.10 -4.21
C PRO A 129 21.21 -9.18 -3.83
N LEU A 130 21.80 -9.86 -4.83
CA LEU A 130 22.64 -11.04 -4.62
C LEU A 130 24.12 -10.70 -4.63
N PRO A 131 24.96 -11.36 -3.81
CA PRO A 131 26.41 -11.17 -3.81
C PRO A 131 27.09 -11.78 -5.06
N ALA A 132 26.39 -12.62 -5.83
CA ALA A 132 26.89 -13.30 -7.03
C ALA A 132 26.31 -12.69 -8.31
N PRO A 133 26.90 -11.62 -8.86
CA PRO A 133 26.38 -10.96 -10.05
C PRO A 133 26.34 -11.86 -11.29
N GLY A 134 27.23 -12.83 -11.39
CA GLY A 134 27.29 -13.78 -12.50
C GLY A 134 26.06 -14.69 -12.63
N LEU A 135 25.23 -14.80 -11.58
CA LEU A 135 24.00 -15.58 -11.64
C LEU A 135 23.04 -15.09 -12.74
N TRP A 136 22.96 -13.78 -12.95
CA TRP A 136 22.06 -13.17 -13.95
C TRP A 136 22.49 -13.44 -15.37
N ASN A 137 23.77 -13.79 -15.60
CA ASN A 137 24.32 -14.11 -16.90
C ASN A 137 24.23 -15.61 -17.26
N MET A 138 23.69 -16.44 -16.36
CA MET A 138 23.51 -17.87 -16.57
C MET A 138 22.16 -18.17 -17.23
N PRO A 139 22.10 -19.06 -18.25
CA PRO A 139 20.81 -19.52 -18.79
C PRO A 139 20.02 -20.29 -17.71
N PRO A 140 18.67 -20.17 -17.66
CA PRO A 140 17.83 -19.33 -18.52
C PRO A 140 17.69 -17.87 -18.06
N LEU A 141 18.34 -17.45 -16.98
CA LEU A 141 18.16 -16.10 -16.42
C LEU A 141 18.64 -15.00 -17.35
N SER A 142 19.74 -15.21 -18.07
CA SER A 142 20.27 -14.26 -19.05
C SER A 142 19.32 -13.97 -20.24
N TRP A 143 18.28 -14.77 -20.45
CA TRP A 143 17.27 -14.50 -21.48
C TRP A 143 16.24 -13.48 -21.06
N VAL A 144 16.03 -13.31 -19.75
CA VAL A 144 15.01 -12.42 -19.19
C VAL A 144 15.59 -11.29 -18.36
N PHE A 145 16.87 -11.42 -17.95
CA PHE A 145 17.57 -10.42 -17.16
C PHE A 145 18.89 -10.04 -17.80
N SER A 146 19.28 -8.76 -17.68
CA SER A 146 20.58 -8.27 -18.11
C SER A 146 21.22 -7.52 -16.94
N TYR A 147 22.39 -8.00 -16.49
CA TYR A 147 23.14 -7.40 -15.40
C TYR A 147 24.16 -6.41 -15.94
N ASP A 148 24.09 -5.17 -15.47
CA ASP A 148 25.09 -4.14 -15.71
C ASP A 148 26.07 -4.06 -14.54
N ALA A 149 27.30 -4.50 -14.78
CA ALA A 149 28.36 -4.53 -13.77
C ALA A 149 28.81 -3.12 -13.34
N ALA A 150 28.70 -2.11 -14.19
CA ALA A 150 29.13 -0.75 -13.90
C ALA A 150 28.19 -0.07 -12.89
N THR A 151 26.90 -0.30 -13.01
CA THR A 151 25.86 0.31 -12.15
C THR A 151 25.41 -0.64 -11.02
N GLY A 152 25.66 -1.94 -11.15
CA GLY A 152 25.14 -2.96 -10.25
C GLY A 152 23.62 -3.15 -10.34
N LEU A 153 23.04 -2.79 -11.49
CA LEU A 153 21.62 -2.90 -11.78
C LEU A 153 21.31 -4.15 -12.62
N VAL A 154 20.12 -4.70 -12.40
CA VAL A 154 19.56 -5.79 -13.21
C VAL A 154 18.38 -5.23 -13.99
N TRP A 155 18.45 -5.32 -15.32
CA TRP A 155 17.38 -4.95 -16.24
C TRP A 155 16.50 -6.15 -16.52
N VAL A 156 15.22 -5.91 -16.62
CA VAL A 156 14.20 -6.95 -16.87
C VAL A 156 13.70 -6.83 -18.29
N TRP A 157 13.58 -7.96 -18.99
CA TRP A 157 12.96 -8.02 -20.31
C TRP A 157 11.56 -7.39 -20.29
N ARG A 158 11.29 -6.46 -21.20
CA ARG A 158 10.14 -5.55 -21.13
C ARG A 158 8.77 -6.24 -20.96
N PRO A 159 8.42 -7.32 -21.68
CA PRO A 159 7.16 -8.02 -21.47
C PRO A 159 7.02 -8.59 -20.05
N LEU A 160 8.10 -9.13 -19.49
CA LEU A 160 8.13 -9.62 -18.12
C LEU A 160 8.04 -8.44 -17.12
N ALA A 161 8.73 -7.33 -17.39
CA ALA A 161 8.66 -6.12 -16.57
C ALA A 161 7.21 -5.59 -16.47
N LEU A 162 6.48 -5.57 -17.58
CA LEU A 162 5.08 -5.14 -17.61
C LEU A 162 4.19 -6.11 -16.82
N LEU A 163 4.37 -7.41 -17.00
CA LEU A 163 3.63 -8.42 -16.22
C LEU A 163 3.91 -8.32 -14.72
N LEU A 164 5.18 -8.22 -14.34
CA LEU A 164 5.58 -8.06 -12.93
C LEU A 164 5.00 -6.77 -12.33
N THR A 165 4.97 -5.69 -13.11
CA THR A 165 4.37 -4.42 -12.67
C THR A 165 2.87 -4.56 -12.45
N LEU A 166 2.15 -5.18 -13.38
CA LEU A 166 0.72 -5.42 -13.24
C LEU A 166 0.42 -6.24 -11.99
N LEU A 167 1.13 -7.34 -11.80
CA LEU A 167 0.98 -8.21 -10.62
C LEU A 167 1.35 -7.49 -9.32
N TRP A 168 2.41 -6.68 -9.33
CA TRP A 168 2.83 -5.86 -8.19
C TRP A 168 1.75 -4.86 -7.80
N MET A 169 1.24 -4.10 -8.76
CA MET A 169 0.23 -3.06 -8.49
C MET A 169 -1.08 -3.67 -8.00
N MET A 170 -1.59 -4.69 -8.69
CA MET A 170 -2.81 -5.38 -8.26
C MET A 170 -2.61 -6.09 -6.91
N GLY A 171 -1.47 -6.72 -6.70
CA GLY A 171 -1.11 -7.36 -5.44
C GLY A 171 -1.08 -6.36 -4.28
N MET A 172 -0.47 -5.20 -4.49
CA MET A 172 -0.39 -4.14 -3.47
C MET A 172 -1.76 -3.54 -3.16
N ILE A 173 -2.59 -3.27 -4.18
CA ILE A 173 -3.96 -2.77 -4.00
C ILE A 173 -4.77 -3.76 -3.16
N ASN A 174 -4.68 -5.05 -3.45
CA ASN A 174 -5.40 -6.07 -2.69
C ASN A 174 -4.81 -6.26 -1.28
N ALA A 175 -3.48 -6.25 -1.12
CA ALA A 175 -2.84 -6.37 0.19
C ALA A 175 -3.27 -5.25 1.15
N VAL A 176 -3.33 -4.00 0.67
CA VAL A 176 -3.80 -2.86 1.47
C VAL A 176 -5.31 -2.94 1.71
N ASN A 177 -6.09 -3.37 0.72
CA ASN A 177 -7.54 -3.57 0.89
C ASN A 177 -7.84 -4.67 1.92
N TRP A 178 -7.09 -5.74 1.95
CA TRP A 178 -7.22 -6.78 2.97
C TRP A 178 -6.72 -6.33 4.35
N LEU A 179 -5.72 -5.43 4.39
CA LEU A 179 -5.24 -4.82 5.64
C LEU A 179 -6.30 -3.90 6.28
N ASP A 180 -7.23 -3.34 5.50
CA ASP A 180 -8.30 -2.44 5.99
C ASP A 180 -9.43 -3.23 6.70
N GLY A 181 -9.05 -4.10 7.62
CA GLY A 181 -9.96 -4.91 8.41
C GLY A 181 -10.19 -4.43 9.83
N LEU A 182 -9.35 -3.53 10.35
CA LEU A 182 -9.43 -2.95 11.69
C LEU A 182 -9.24 -1.43 11.63
N ASP A 183 -9.93 -0.74 12.54
CA ASP A 183 -9.92 0.72 12.68
C ASP A 183 -8.50 1.29 12.76
N GLY A 184 -8.12 2.12 11.79
CA GLY A 184 -6.82 2.78 11.72
C GLY A 184 -5.68 1.92 11.18
N LEU A 185 -5.86 0.62 10.97
CA LEU A 185 -4.76 -0.29 10.62
C LEU A 185 -4.12 0.07 9.28
N ALA A 186 -4.89 0.06 8.20
CA ALA A 186 -4.36 0.35 6.86
C ALA A 186 -3.87 1.79 6.73
N ALA A 187 -4.64 2.76 7.25
CA ALA A 187 -4.29 4.17 7.18
C ALA A 187 -2.97 4.47 7.91
N GLY A 188 -2.78 3.94 9.12
CA GLY A 188 -1.56 4.21 9.88
C GLY A 188 -0.33 3.47 9.36
N VAL A 189 -0.45 2.20 8.94
CA VAL A 189 0.64 1.46 8.29
C VAL A 189 1.10 2.19 7.03
N CYS A 190 0.16 2.63 6.16
CA CYS A 190 0.48 3.40 4.96
C CYS A 190 1.06 4.79 5.28
N ALA A 191 0.63 5.45 6.38
CA ALA A 191 1.22 6.71 6.82
C ALA A 191 2.69 6.56 7.20
N ILE A 192 3.02 5.53 8.01
CA ILE A 192 4.40 5.21 8.38
C ILE A 192 5.23 4.86 7.14
N ALA A 193 4.69 4.02 6.24
CA ALA A 193 5.36 3.66 4.99
C ALA A 193 5.65 4.90 4.13
N ALA A 194 4.69 5.80 4.00
CA ALA A 194 4.83 7.03 3.23
C ALA A 194 5.88 7.98 3.83
N LEU A 195 5.94 8.14 5.16
CA LEU A 195 7.00 8.91 5.84
C LEU A 195 8.38 8.33 5.57
N LEU A 196 8.51 7.00 5.64
CA LEU A 196 9.78 6.32 5.36
C LEU A 196 10.19 6.45 3.89
N PHE A 197 9.24 6.39 2.94
CA PHE A 197 9.52 6.64 1.53
C PHE A 197 9.92 8.09 1.28
N ALA A 198 9.29 9.05 1.94
CA ALA A 198 9.66 10.46 1.85
C ALA A 198 11.09 10.68 2.35
N TRP A 199 11.41 10.16 3.53
CA TRP A 199 12.75 10.24 4.10
C TRP A 199 13.80 9.55 3.20
N HIS A 200 13.54 8.32 2.77
CA HIS A 200 14.46 7.60 1.89
C HIS A 200 14.71 8.33 0.57
N SER A 201 13.67 8.92 -0.05
CA SER A 201 13.81 9.72 -1.27
C SER A 201 14.64 10.97 -1.02
N HIS A 202 14.43 11.62 0.12
CA HIS A 202 15.18 12.81 0.50
C HIS A 202 16.67 12.50 0.69
N THR A 203 17.02 11.39 1.38
CA THR A 203 18.40 10.95 1.57
C THR A 203 19.11 10.56 0.27
N LEU A 204 18.37 10.15 -0.74
CA LEU A 204 18.87 9.88 -2.09
C LEU A 204 18.97 11.14 -2.98
N GLY A 205 18.73 12.34 -2.43
CA GLY A 205 18.75 13.60 -3.19
C GLY A 205 17.57 13.82 -4.13
N GLN A 206 16.55 12.94 -4.10
CA GLN A 206 15.37 12.99 -4.96
C GLN A 206 14.31 13.95 -4.39
N GLN A 207 14.62 15.24 -4.38
CA GLN A 207 13.84 16.29 -3.70
C GLN A 207 12.37 16.30 -4.13
N THR A 208 12.08 16.39 -5.42
CA THR A 208 10.71 16.43 -5.95
C THR A 208 9.96 15.12 -5.69
N VAL A 209 10.63 13.98 -5.86
CA VAL A 209 10.04 12.65 -5.64
C VAL A 209 9.68 12.42 -4.17
N ALA A 210 10.45 13.01 -3.23
CA ALA A 210 10.18 12.90 -1.80
C ALA A 210 8.87 13.59 -1.36
N LEU A 211 8.39 14.58 -2.13
CA LEU A 211 7.15 15.30 -1.83
C LEU A 211 5.90 14.42 -2.00
N PHE A 212 5.87 13.49 -2.96
CA PHE A 212 4.70 12.65 -3.19
C PHE A 212 4.35 11.76 -2.00
N PRO A 213 5.27 10.93 -1.46
CA PRO A 213 4.98 10.18 -0.25
C PRO A 213 4.75 11.09 0.96
N LEU A 214 5.35 12.28 1.02
CA LEU A 214 5.09 13.25 2.09
C LEU A 214 3.64 13.76 2.05
N ILE A 215 3.11 14.07 0.86
CA ILE A 215 1.70 14.44 0.65
C ILE A 215 0.78 13.33 1.13
N LEU A 216 1.07 12.08 0.76
CA LEU A 216 0.27 10.93 1.20
C LEU A 216 0.29 10.78 2.72
N ALA A 217 1.47 10.89 3.35
CA ALA A 217 1.61 10.84 4.81
C ALA A 217 0.82 11.94 5.50
N ALA A 218 0.91 13.18 5.00
CA ALA A 218 0.17 14.31 5.55
C ALA A 218 -1.36 14.11 5.46
N ALA A 219 -1.86 13.67 4.30
CA ALA A 219 -3.28 13.35 4.10
C ALA A 219 -3.76 12.28 5.09
N LEU A 220 -2.99 11.21 5.26
CA LEU A 220 -3.29 10.10 6.17
C LEU A 220 -3.26 10.55 7.64
N LEU A 221 -2.28 11.34 8.04
CA LEU A 221 -2.21 11.88 9.39
C LEU A 221 -3.34 12.87 9.71
N GLY A 222 -3.89 13.57 8.71
CA GLY A 222 -5.10 14.38 8.84
C GLY A 222 -6.38 13.53 8.97
N PHE A 223 -6.44 12.39 8.29
CA PHE A 223 -7.56 11.45 8.31
C PHE A 223 -7.58 10.56 9.56
N LEU A 224 -6.41 10.12 10.02
CA LEU A 224 -6.24 9.10 11.08
C LEU A 224 -6.97 9.41 12.40
N PRO A 225 -7.08 10.66 12.90
CA PRO A 225 -7.85 10.97 14.10
C PRO A 225 -9.34 10.60 14.05
N PHE A 226 -9.89 10.42 12.85
CA PHE A 226 -11.28 10.01 12.64
C PHE A 226 -11.41 8.50 12.33
N ASN A 227 -10.33 7.87 11.88
CA ASN A 227 -10.32 6.47 11.49
C ASN A 227 -9.72 5.56 12.57
N PHE A 228 -8.91 6.10 13.51
CA PHE A 228 -8.35 5.30 14.61
C PHE A 228 -9.43 4.84 15.61
N ALA A 229 -9.22 3.65 16.18
CA ALA A 229 -10.20 2.96 17.04
C ALA A 229 -10.62 3.76 18.30
N PRO A 230 -11.92 3.98 18.55
CA PRO A 230 -13.09 3.60 17.74
C PRO A 230 -13.30 4.52 16.55
N ALA A 231 -13.41 3.96 15.33
CA ALA A 231 -13.51 4.74 14.12
C ALA A 231 -14.85 5.46 13.97
N ARG A 232 -14.80 6.70 13.51
CA ARG A 232 -15.96 7.54 13.15
C ARG A 232 -16.22 7.57 11.64
N ILE A 233 -15.26 7.10 10.85
CA ILE A 233 -15.35 6.90 9.40
C ILE A 233 -14.41 5.76 9.02
N PHE A 234 -14.85 4.86 8.15
CA PHE A 234 -14.03 3.83 7.55
C PHE A 234 -13.36 4.34 6.27
N LEU A 235 -12.21 3.77 5.97
CA LEU A 235 -11.45 4.07 4.76
C LEU A 235 -12.29 3.76 3.51
N GLY A 236 -12.98 2.62 3.52
CA GLY A 236 -13.75 2.09 2.40
C GLY A 236 -12.86 1.54 1.29
N THR A 237 -13.48 0.86 0.31
CA THR A 237 -12.77 0.29 -0.84
C THR A 237 -12.09 1.39 -1.66
N GLY A 238 -12.77 2.55 -1.83
CA GLY A 238 -12.19 3.71 -2.53
C GLY A 238 -10.91 4.20 -1.89
N GLY A 239 -10.86 4.28 -0.56
CA GLY A 239 -9.66 4.67 0.17
C GLY A 239 -8.58 3.59 0.19
N ALA A 240 -8.96 2.33 0.41
CA ALA A 240 -8.02 1.21 0.42
C ALA A 240 -7.34 1.02 -0.95
N TYR A 241 -8.09 1.13 -2.04
CA TYR A 241 -7.55 1.06 -3.40
C TYR A 241 -6.62 2.24 -3.70
N LEU A 242 -7.01 3.46 -3.31
CA LEU A 242 -6.15 4.64 -3.40
C LEU A 242 -4.81 4.39 -2.70
N LEU A 243 -4.84 3.93 -1.46
CA LEU A 243 -3.62 3.67 -0.69
C LEU A 243 -2.75 2.58 -1.33
N GLY A 244 -3.35 1.47 -1.73
CA GLY A 244 -2.63 0.38 -2.38
C GLY A 244 -1.96 0.80 -3.69
N TYR A 245 -2.66 1.58 -4.52
CA TYR A 245 -2.13 2.16 -5.74
C TYR A 245 -0.99 3.14 -5.47
N GLN A 246 -1.14 4.03 -4.48
CA GLN A 246 -0.09 4.95 -4.08
C GLN A 246 1.15 4.21 -3.55
N MET A 247 0.98 3.21 -2.69
CA MET A 247 2.09 2.39 -2.20
C MET A 247 2.83 1.69 -3.34
N ALA A 248 2.09 1.13 -4.31
CA ALA A 248 2.66 0.47 -5.46
C ALA A 248 3.44 1.43 -6.35
N THR A 249 2.84 2.55 -6.77
CA THR A 249 3.48 3.53 -7.65
C THR A 249 4.69 4.20 -7.00
N LEU A 250 4.57 4.62 -5.74
CA LEU A 250 5.67 5.25 -5.00
C LEU A 250 6.86 4.31 -4.79
N SER A 251 6.62 3.00 -4.66
CA SER A 251 7.69 2.00 -4.55
C SER A 251 8.44 1.78 -5.87
N ILE A 252 7.80 2.01 -7.02
CA ILE A 252 8.39 1.85 -8.35
C ILE A 252 9.18 3.09 -8.77
N LEU A 253 8.73 4.29 -8.41
CA LEU A 253 9.34 5.57 -8.82
C LEU A 253 10.84 5.72 -8.45
N SER A 254 11.36 4.87 -7.57
CA SER A 254 12.79 4.79 -7.28
C SER A 254 13.21 3.33 -7.06
N PRO A 255 14.23 2.83 -7.76
CA PRO A 255 14.68 1.44 -7.69
C PRO A 255 15.03 0.95 -6.27
N ALA A 256 15.51 1.85 -5.42
CA ALA A 256 15.83 1.55 -4.03
C ALA A 256 14.61 1.33 -3.14
N LYS A 257 13.42 1.81 -3.57
CA LYS A 257 12.21 1.78 -2.75
C LYS A 257 11.42 0.48 -2.85
N LEU A 258 11.57 -0.31 -3.91
CA LEU A 258 10.90 -1.60 -4.02
C LEU A 258 11.28 -2.54 -2.87
N SER A 259 12.58 -2.63 -2.54
CA SER A 259 13.06 -3.40 -1.39
C SER A 259 12.59 -2.82 -0.05
N THR A 260 12.50 -1.50 0.04
CA THR A 260 11.95 -0.82 1.22
C THR A 260 10.46 -1.11 1.37
N ALA A 261 9.68 -1.08 0.27
CA ALA A 261 8.26 -1.44 0.27
C ALA A 261 8.03 -2.88 0.73
N LEU A 262 8.85 -3.83 0.27
CA LEU A 262 8.81 -5.23 0.69
C LEU A 262 9.06 -5.40 2.19
N LEU A 263 9.94 -4.59 2.81
CA LEU A 263 10.18 -4.65 4.25
C LEU A 263 9.08 -3.94 5.05
N VAL A 264 8.71 -2.73 4.65
CA VAL A 264 7.70 -1.91 5.36
C VAL A 264 6.32 -2.57 5.33
N LEU A 265 5.94 -3.15 4.19
CA LEU A 265 4.65 -3.81 3.98
C LEU A 265 4.75 -5.34 4.02
N ALA A 266 5.80 -5.89 4.65
CA ALA A 266 6.04 -7.32 4.72
C ALA A 266 4.85 -8.09 5.32
N VAL A 267 4.30 -7.58 6.45
CA VAL A 267 3.20 -8.27 7.14
C VAL A 267 1.95 -8.37 6.27
N PRO A 268 1.40 -7.27 5.68
CA PRO A 268 0.23 -7.37 4.80
C PRO A 268 0.50 -8.18 3.53
N ILE A 269 1.69 -8.09 2.94
CA ILE A 269 2.04 -8.88 1.74
C ILE A 269 2.06 -10.37 2.06
N LEU A 270 2.70 -10.77 3.17
CA LEU A 270 2.78 -12.18 3.58
C LEU A 270 1.44 -12.74 4.02
N ASP A 271 0.66 -11.96 4.77
CA ASP A 271 -0.66 -12.36 5.21
C ASP A 271 -1.59 -12.62 4.00
N GLY A 272 -1.57 -11.73 3.00
CA GLY A 272 -2.30 -11.92 1.76
C GLY A 272 -1.81 -13.14 0.97
N ALA A 273 -0.51 -13.31 0.79
CA ALA A 273 0.08 -14.46 0.09
C ALA A 273 -0.25 -15.78 0.82
N TRP A 274 -0.11 -15.80 2.13
CA TRP A 274 -0.48 -16.95 2.96
C TRP A 274 -1.95 -17.34 2.79
N LEU A 275 -2.84 -16.34 2.79
CA LEU A 275 -4.27 -16.57 2.63
C LEU A 275 -4.59 -17.21 1.27
N VAL A 276 -4.04 -16.67 0.18
CA VAL A 276 -4.21 -17.19 -1.18
C VAL A 276 -3.73 -18.65 -1.25
N ILE A 277 -2.50 -18.93 -0.78
CA ILE A 277 -1.90 -20.27 -0.82
C ILE A 277 -2.69 -21.24 0.07
N SER A 278 -3.07 -20.83 1.29
CA SER A 278 -3.77 -21.71 2.23
C SER A 278 -5.18 -22.07 1.77
N ARG A 279 -5.89 -21.14 1.14
CA ARG A 279 -7.21 -21.39 0.54
C ARG A 279 -7.11 -22.28 -0.68
N TRP A 280 -6.19 -22.01 -1.58
CA TRP A 280 -5.94 -22.84 -2.76
C TRP A 280 -5.63 -24.30 -2.36
N ARG A 281 -4.75 -24.51 -1.37
CA ARG A 281 -4.41 -25.85 -0.84
C ARG A 281 -5.62 -26.60 -0.23
N ARG A 282 -6.61 -25.85 0.27
CA ARG A 282 -7.86 -26.41 0.85
C ARG A 282 -8.98 -26.53 -0.17
N GLY A 283 -8.74 -26.30 -1.47
CA GLY A 283 -9.74 -26.30 -2.53
C GLY A 283 -10.80 -25.19 -2.40
N ARG A 284 -10.52 -24.15 -1.61
CA ARG A 284 -11.41 -22.99 -1.44
C ARG A 284 -11.04 -21.89 -2.45
N ASN A 285 -12.04 -21.11 -2.85
CA ASN A 285 -11.79 -19.97 -3.74
C ASN A 285 -10.89 -18.92 -3.04
N PRO A 286 -9.67 -18.63 -3.55
CA PRO A 286 -8.76 -17.64 -2.96
C PRO A 286 -9.33 -16.22 -2.93
N LEU A 287 -10.24 -15.89 -3.85
CA LEU A 287 -10.84 -14.57 -4.04
C LEU A 287 -12.04 -14.31 -3.11
N GLN A 288 -12.50 -15.33 -2.40
CA GLN A 288 -13.61 -15.18 -1.49
C GLN A 288 -13.19 -14.41 -0.23
N GLY A 289 -13.93 -13.39 0.16
CA GLY A 289 -13.67 -12.64 1.39
C GLY A 289 -13.83 -13.52 2.64
N GLY A 290 -13.01 -13.29 3.68
CA GLY A 290 -13.06 -14.05 4.93
C GLY A 290 -12.38 -13.32 6.10
N ARG A 291 -12.46 -13.92 7.32
CA ARG A 291 -11.80 -13.43 8.54
C ARG A 291 -10.49 -14.18 8.84
N ASP A 292 -9.87 -14.79 7.83
CA ASP A 292 -8.69 -15.66 8.01
C ASP A 292 -7.37 -14.86 8.09
N HIS A 293 -7.41 -13.52 7.93
CA HIS A 293 -6.25 -12.64 8.01
C HIS A 293 -5.65 -12.58 9.41
N LEU A 294 -4.34 -12.34 9.51
CA LEU A 294 -3.59 -12.30 10.77
C LEU A 294 -4.24 -11.36 11.81
N HIS A 295 -4.62 -10.16 11.40
CA HIS A 295 -5.22 -9.18 12.31
C HIS A 295 -6.59 -9.62 12.85
N PHE A 296 -7.40 -10.33 12.06
CA PHE A 296 -8.66 -10.91 12.56
C PHE A 296 -8.40 -12.07 13.49
N ARG A 297 -7.43 -12.95 13.20
CA ARG A 297 -7.05 -14.06 14.09
C ARG A 297 -6.56 -13.58 15.44
N LEU A 298 -5.80 -12.48 15.48
CA LEU A 298 -5.38 -11.87 16.74
C LEU A 298 -6.56 -11.28 17.50
N SER A 299 -7.50 -10.62 16.81
CA SER A 299 -8.72 -10.07 17.38
C SER A 299 -9.65 -11.17 17.92
N ASP A 300 -9.87 -12.23 17.15
CA ASP A 300 -10.69 -13.39 17.55
C ASP A 300 -10.02 -14.18 18.69
N GLY A 301 -8.69 -14.08 18.84
CA GLY A 301 -7.92 -14.56 20.00
C GLY A 301 -8.02 -13.68 21.25
N GLY A 302 -8.84 -12.61 21.23
CA GLY A 302 -9.11 -11.75 22.40
C GLY A 302 -8.16 -10.55 22.53
N MET A 303 -7.27 -10.30 21.56
CA MET A 303 -6.39 -9.12 21.62
C MET A 303 -7.17 -7.86 21.25
N PRO A 304 -7.12 -6.79 22.07
CA PRO A 304 -7.79 -5.52 21.77
C PRO A 304 -7.31 -4.89 20.45
N THR A 305 -8.24 -4.34 19.66
CA THR A 305 -7.96 -3.72 18.35
C THR A 305 -6.80 -2.72 18.41
N ARG A 306 -6.76 -1.85 19.42
CA ARG A 306 -5.67 -0.86 19.59
C ARG A 306 -4.29 -1.52 19.74
N GLN A 307 -4.18 -2.62 20.47
CA GLN A 307 -2.91 -3.33 20.66
C GLN A 307 -2.44 -3.97 19.36
N ILE A 308 -3.35 -4.57 18.59
CA ILE A 308 -3.05 -5.14 17.28
C ILE A 308 -2.52 -4.04 16.35
N VAL A 309 -3.25 -2.93 16.24
CA VAL A 309 -2.91 -1.80 15.35
C VAL A 309 -1.56 -1.19 15.72
N VAL A 310 -1.33 -0.91 17.01
CA VAL A 310 -0.04 -0.39 17.48
C VAL A 310 1.09 -1.40 17.24
N GLY A 311 0.85 -2.69 17.42
CA GLY A 311 1.82 -3.74 17.10
C GLY A 311 2.24 -3.70 15.62
N TYR A 312 1.27 -3.57 14.69
CA TYR A 312 1.56 -3.39 13.26
C TYR A 312 2.36 -2.11 12.99
N TYR A 313 2.02 -0.99 13.65
CA TYR A 313 2.76 0.27 13.50
C TYR A 313 4.21 0.12 13.94
N VAL A 314 4.46 -0.52 15.10
CA VAL A 314 5.81 -0.77 15.60
C VAL A 314 6.60 -1.64 14.64
N VAL A 315 6.02 -2.75 14.17
CA VAL A 315 6.69 -3.65 13.21
C VAL A 315 7.01 -2.88 11.91
N THR A 316 6.04 -2.16 11.35
CA THR A 316 6.21 -1.36 10.14
C THR A 316 7.31 -0.31 10.31
N ALA A 317 7.32 0.42 11.43
CA ALA A 317 8.31 1.45 11.71
C ALA A 317 9.71 0.84 11.89
N VAL A 318 9.86 -0.22 12.67
CA VAL A 318 11.16 -0.87 12.94
C VAL A 318 11.76 -1.41 11.65
N PHE A 319 11.02 -2.21 10.89
CA PHE A 319 11.54 -2.78 9.66
C PHE A 319 11.73 -1.75 8.56
N GLY A 320 10.91 -0.72 8.53
CA GLY A 320 11.09 0.39 7.62
C GLY A 320 12.30 1.25 7.96
N LEU A 321 12.57 1.53 9.23
CA LEU A 321 13.80 2.19 9.67
C LEU A 321 15.04 1.37 9.33
N ILE A 322 15.01 0.06 9.58
CA ILE A 322 16.06 -0.86 9.19
C ILE A 322 16.30 -0.78 7.67
N ALA A 323 15.23 -0.77 6.87
CA ALA A 323 15.32 -0.68 5.41
C ALA A 323 15.99 0.61 4.93
N VAL A 324 15.76 1.73 5.61
CA VAL A 324 16.32 3.04 5.25
C VAL A 324 17.74 3.23 5.79
N LEU A 325 17.98 2.86 7.05
CA LEU A 325 19.24 3.14 7.75
C LEU A 325 20.38 2.17 7.40
N ILE A 326 20.07 0.93 7.04
CA ILE A 326 21.09 -0.06 6.71
C ILE A 326 21.54 0.10 5.25
N PRO A 327 22.82 0.45 4.97
CA PRO A 327 23.29 0.58 3.59
C PRO A 327 23.52 -0.76 2.90
N SER A 328 23.89 -1.81 3.66
CA SER A 328 24.24 -3.12 3.12
C SER A 328 23.06 -3.84 2.50
N ARG A 329 23.13 -4.10 1.18
CA ARG A 329 22.09 -4.84 0.42
C ARG A 329 21.94 -6.27 0.93
N SER A 330 23.04 -6.97 1.17
CA SER A 330 23.03 -8.36 1.65
C SER A 330 22.39 -8.48 3.03
N LEU A 331 22.66 -7.51 3.93
CA LEU A 331 22.02 -7.48 5.23
C LEU A 331 20.53 -7.19 5.15
N LYS A 332 20.09 -6.31 4.23
CA LYS A 332 18.65 -6.09 3.97
C LYS A 332 17.97 -7.38 3.53
N VAL A 333 18.59 -8.15 2.62
CA VAL A 333 18.05 -9.43 2.16
C VAL A 333 17.95 -10.44 3.30
N LEU A 334 18.98 -10.53 4.14
CA LEU A 334 18.99 -11.41 5.32
C LEU A 334 17.86 -11.04 6.30
N LEU A 335 17.71 -9.76 6.60
CA LEU A 335 16.65 -9.26 7.49
C LEU A 335 15.27 -9.47 6.89
N TRP A 336 15.13 -9.31 5.59
CA TRP A 336 13.91 -9.62 4.86
C TRP A 336 13.55 -11.12 4.99
N LEU A 337 14.51 -12.01 4.73
CA LEU A 337 14.30 -13.45 4.91
C LEU A 337 13.92 -13.81 6.35
N LEU A 338 14.61 -13.22 7.33
CA LEU A 338 14.31 -13.42 8.75
C LEU A 338 12.88 -12.98 9.09
N LEU A 339 12.49 -11.76 8.71
CA LEU A 339 11.14 -11.23 8.96
C LEU A 339 10.07 -12.12 8.32
N TYR A 340 10.26 -12.46 7.04
CA TYR A 340 9.32 -13.30 6.31
C TYR A 340 9.20 -14.68 6.94
N THR A 341 10.31 -15.26 7.39
CA THR A 341 10.29 -16.53 8.11
C THR A 341 9.54 -16.42 9.44
N LEU A 342 9.79 -15.37 10.23
CA LEU A 342 9.11 -15.15 11.51
C LEU A 342 7.60 -14.96 11.33
N VAL A 343 7.18 -14.13 10.37
CA VAL A 343 5.75 -13.93 10.08
C VAL A 343 5.11 -15.21 9.56
N PHE A 344 5.80 -15.95 8.68
CA PHE A 344 5.33 -17.25 8.18
C PHE A 344 5.14 -18.27 9.33
N LEU A 345 6.13 -18.39 10.21
CA LEU A 345 6.03 -19.30 11.37
C LEU A 345 4.88 -18.89 12.30
N LEU A 346 4.68 -17.59 12.52
CA LEU A 346 3.55 -17.09 13.30
C LEU A 346 2.21 -17.44 12.64
N LEU A 347 2.08 -17.27 11.33
CA LEU A 347 0.87 -17.66 10.57
C LEU A 347 0.60 -19.15 10.64
N VAL A 348 1.64 -20.00 10.49
CA VAL A 348 1.53 -21.46 10.64
C VAL A 348 1.08 -21.83 12.06
N TRP A 349 1.67 -21.22 13.08
CA TRP A 349 1.33 -21.48 14.47
C TRP A 349 -0.12 -21.09 14.78
N LEU A 350 -0.54 -19.89 14.36
CA LEU A 350 -1.93 -19.44 14.52
C LEU A 350 -2.92 -20.29 13.72
N SER A 351 -2.53 -20.82 12.56
CA SER A 351 -3.40 -21.67 11.75
C SER A 351 -3.69 -23.04 12.38
N LYS A 352 -2.82 -23.51 13.28
CA LYS A 352 -2.99 -24.77 14.03
C LYS A 352 -3.83 -24.59 15.30
N ARG A 353 -4.03 -23.37 15.78
CA ARG A 353 -4.92 -23.10 16.94
C ARG A 353 -6.37 -23.09 16.46
N LYS A 354 -7.22 -23.91 17.06
CA LYS A 354 -8.68 -23.79 16.92
C LYS A 354 -9.08 -22.50 17.64
N LEU A 355 -9.49 -21.50 16.90
CA LEU A 355 -10.07 -20.29 17.48
C LEU A 355 -11.56 -20.52 17.78
N PRO A 356 -12.15 -19.83 18.78
CA PRO A 356 -13.55 -20.00 19.16
C PRO A 356 -14.57 -19.83 18.04
N ALA A 357 -14.18 -19.17 16.93
CA ALA A 357 -15.02 -18.99 15.75
C ALA A 357 -15.11 -20.22 14.83
N ASP A 358 -14.32 -21.26 15.08
CA ASP A 358 -14.33 -22.54 14.33
C ASP A 358 -15.06 -23.66 15.09
N ALA A 359 -15.67 -23.38 16.24
CA ALA A 359 -16.45 -24.28 17.06
C ALA A 359 -17.96 -24.18 16.85
#